data_d7451bb7d424d47652401d08c14eb4cf
#
_entry.id   d7451bb7d424d47652401d08c14eb4cf
#
_cell.length_a   1.000
_cell.length_b   1.000
_cell.length_c   1.000
_cell.angle_alpha   90.00
_cell.angle_beta   90.00
_cell.angle_gamma   90.00
#
_symmetry.space_group_name_H-M   'P 1'
#
loop_
_entity.id
_entity.type
_entity.pdbx_description
1 polymer ?
#
loop_
_entity_poly.entity_id
_entity_poly.type
_entity_poly.pdbx_seq_one_letter_code
_entity_poly.pdbx_strand_id
1 'polypeptide(L)'
;MSELLEKILDKKNIDRAYQQICLREDTKAEDARYFDENWDKIQDQLRQRSYTPKTNPHAVTDRIIQQGIAQILSPVCAPAFSENCYGHCPGKSREMAVRELLRLREEGYLWVVDIDLQHCYENVPQDRLMSLVHNMIHDGDTESLIRKYLKAGIMTQGMDAYRAENAAQRASLPALLLNVLLNELDKELENRGLRFVRYADDCVIAVKSESSAKRVMSSVPDWIQRKLGFEASAVKIKIARPAKLKYLRLGYFTDIQAEPVP
;
A
#
# COMPACT_ATOMS: atom_id res chain seq x y z
N MET A 1 -13.85 -7.23 -24.12
CA MET A 1 -13.64 -6.28 -23.02
C MET A 1 -13.95 -6.99 -21.73
N SER A 2 -13.13 -6.79 -20.71
CA SER A 2 -13.27 -7.54 -19.47
C SER A 2 -14.33 -6.93 -18.55
N GLU A 3 -14.97 -7.78 -17.75
CA GLU A 3 -16.01 -7.36 -16.78
C GLU A 3 -15.43 -6.41 -15.72
N LEU A 4 -14.17 -6.62 -15.32
CA LEU A 4 -13.53 -5.83 -14.28
C LEU A 4 -13.22 -4.41 -14.78
N LEU A 5 -12.73 -4.27 -16.03
CA LEU A 5 -12.52 -2.95 -16.61
C LEU A 5 -13.84 -2.17 -16.76
N GLU A 6 -14.94 -2.80 -17.15
CA GLU A 6 -16.24 -2.13 -17.24
C GLU A 6 -16.74 -1.66 -15.86
N LYS A 7 -16.52 -2.44 -14.78
CA LYS A 7 -16.81 -2.00 -13.42
C LYS A 7 -15.96 -0.79 -13.01
N ILE A 8 -14.70 -0.75 -13.43
CA ILE A 8 -13.81 0.40 -13.17
C ILE A 8 -14.34 1.64 -13.89
N LEU A 9 -14.78 1.50 -15.14
CA LEU A 9 -15.29 2.58 -15.98
C LEU A 9 -16.76 2.94 -15.70
N ASP A 10 -17.45 2.19 -14.84
CA ASP A 10 -18.83 2.47 -14.47
C ASP A 10 -18.98 3.90 -13.94
N LYS A 11 -20.04 4.58 -14.39
CA LYS A 11 -20.27 5.98 -14.06
C LYS A 11 -20.27 6.23 -12.55
N LYS A 12 -20.92 5.39 -11.75
CA LYS A 12 -21.00 5.56 -10.29
C LYS A 12 -19.62 5.42 -9.64
N ASN A 13 -18.77 4.55 -10.17
CA ASN A 13 -17.42 4.38 -9.68
C ASN A 13 -16.55 5.60 -10.02
N ILE A 14 -16.63 6.07 -11.24
CA ILE A 14 -15.89 7.25 -11.71
C ILE A 14 -16.37 8.54 -11.03
N ASP A 15 -17.68 8.73 -10.85
CA ASP A 15 -18.22 9.88 -10.12
C ASP A 15 -17.71 9.92 -8.68
N ARG A 16 -17.62 8.76 -8.01
CA ARG A 16 -17.03 8.65 -6.67
C ARG A 16 -15.55 8.98 -6.67
N ALA A 17 -14.79 8.46 -7.64
CA ALA A 17 -13.37 8.76 -7.79
C ALA A 17 -13.13 10.26 -8.05
N TYR A 18 -13.91 10.84 -8.94
CA TYR A 18 -13.91 12.27 -9.24
C TYR A 18 -14.14 13.11 -7.99
N GLN A 19 -15.20 12.83 -7.24
CA GLN A 19 -15.48 13.53 -5.99
C GLN A 19 -14.33 13.45 -4.99
N GLN A 20 -13.72 12.28 -4.83
CA GLN A 20 -12.59 12.09 -3.90
C GLN A 20 -11.32 12.84 -4.34
N ILE A 21 -11.12 13.03 -5.63
CA ILE A 21 -9.95 13.75 -6.17
C ILE A 21 -10.21 15.25 -6.25
N CYS A 22 -11.36 15.67 -6.80
CA CYS A 22 -11.65 17.06 -7.08
C CYS A 22 -12.06 17.89 -5.85
N LEU A 23 -12.52 17.23 -4.76
CA LEU A 23 -12.76 17.90 -3.47
C LEU A 23 -11.48 18.26 -2.71
N ARG A 24 -10.30 17.92 -3.23
CA ARG A 24 -9.01 18.35 -2.65
C ARG A 24 -8.71 19.78 -3.06
N GLU A 25 -8.17 20.54 -2.12
CA GLU A 25 -7.79 21.95 -2.31
C GLU A 25 -6.74 22.16 -3.41
N ASP A 26 -5.99 21.10 -3.78
CA ASP A 26 -4.93 21.13 -4.79
C ASP A 26 -5.41 20.92 -6.23
N THR A 27 -6.70 20.65 -6.45
CA THR A 27 -7.25 20.42 -7.79
C THR A 27 -7.69 21.73 -8.44
N LYS A 28 -7.06 22.08 -9.55
CA LYS A 28 -7.44 23.27 -10.33
C LYS A 28 -8.76 23.04 -11.07
N ALA A 29 -9.62 24.03 -11.08
CA ALA A 29 -10.91 23.98 -11.78
C ALA A 29 -10.77 23.65 -13.28
N GLU A 30 -9.66 24.07 -13.90
CA GLU A 30 -9.37 23.80 -15.32
C GLU A 30 -9.15 22.30 -15.58
N ASP A 31 -8.45 21.62 -14.67
CA ASP A 31 -8.16 20.17 -14.79
C ASP A 31 -9.43 19.33 -14.62
N ALA A 32 -10.31 19.75 -13.70
CA ALA A 32 -11.60 19.11 -13.50
C ALA A 32 -12.49 19.27 -14.74
N ARG A 33 -12.55 20.51 -15.30
CA ARG A 33 -13.29 20.78 -16.55
C ARG A 33 -12.74 19.97 -17.72
N TYR A 34 -11.42 19.89 -17.86
CA TYR A 34 -10.79 19.08 -18.92
C TYR A 34 -11.23 17.61 -18.83
N PHE A 35 -11.32 17.05 -17.62
CA PHE A 35 -11.80 15.68 -17.42
C PHE A 35 -13.24 15.54 -17.88
N ASP A 36 -14.15 16.44 -17.46
CA ASP A 36 -15.56 16.40 -17.81
C ASP A 36 -15.79 16.49 -19.32
N GLU A 37 -15.07 17.38 -20.01
CA GLU A 37 -15.18 17.58 -21.45
C GLU A 37 -14.61 16.44 -22.30
N ASN A 38 -13.67 15.65 -21.75
CA ASN A 38 -12.95 14.62 -22.49
C ASN A 38 -13.25 13.19 -22.02
N TRP A 39 -14.10 13.00 -21.02
CA TRP A 39 -14.30 11.70 -20.39
C TRP A 39 -14.73 10.60 -21.38
N ASP A 40 -15.68 10.87 -22.26
CA ASP A 40 -16.15 9.89 -23.24
C ASP A 40 -15.01 9.41 -24.16
N LYS A 41 -14.18 10.34 -24.63
CA LYS A 41 -13.00 10.02 -25.45
C LYS A 41 -11.97 9.20 -24.67
N ILE A 42 -11.74 9.56 -23.40
CA ILE A 42 -10.81 8.86 -22.53
C ILE A 42 -11.32 7.43 -22.26
N GLN A 43 -12.60 7.29 -22.01
CA GLN A 43 -13.25 6.00 -21.76
C GLN A 43 -13.11 5.08 -23.00
N ASP A 44 -13.30 5.61 -24.22
CA ASP A 44 -13.08 4.86 -25.45
C ASP A 44 -11.62 4.43 -25.61
N GLN A 45 -10.67 5.32 -25.30
CA GLN A 45 -9.24 4.99 -25.31
C GLN A 45 -8.89 3.88 -24.33
N LEU A 46 -9.48 3.90 -23.13
CA LEU A 46 -9.29 2.87 -22.10
C LEU A 46 -9.84 1.51 -22.61
N ARG A 47 -11.03 1.51 -23.21
CA ARG A 47 -11.65 0.33 -23.81
C ARG A 47 -10.83 -0.24 -24.98
N GLN A 48 -10.25 0.61 -25.79
CA GLN A 48 -9.41 0.24 -26.93
C GLN A 48 -7.96 -0.07 -26.53
N ARG A 49 -7.61 0.00 -25.25
CA ARG A 49 -6.24 -0.13 -24.73
C ARG A 49 -5.26 0.90 -25.34
N SER A 50 -5.75 1.97 -25.95
CA SER A 50 -4.95 3.02 -26.57
C SER A 50 -4.59 4.17 -25.61
N TYR A 51 -5.25 4.23 -24.45
CA TYR A 51 -4.96 5.22 -23.40
C TYR A 51 -3.51 5.12 -22.94
N THR A 52 -2.84 6.28 -22.85
CA THR A 52 -1.48 6.39 -22.33
C THR A 52 -1.49 7.35 -21.15
N PRO A 53 -1.14 6.89 -19.93
CA PRO A 53 -1.01 7.75 -18.77
C PRO A 53 -0.01 8.86 -19.02
N LYS A 54 -0.29 10.06 -18.54
CA LYS A 54 0.64 11.18 -18.62
C LYS A 54 1.73 11.01 -17.59
N THR A 55 2.96 11.35 -17.93
CA THR A 55 4.11 11.35 -17.01
C THR A 55 4.02 12.46 -15.95
N ASN A 56 3.04 13.37 -16.05
CA ASN A 56 2.79 14.37 -15.03
C ASN A 56 1.97 13.76 -13.87
N PRO A 57 2.54 13.62 -12.66
CA PRO A 57 1.88 13.00 -11.51
C PRO A 57 0.63 13.77 -11.04
N HIS A 58 0.51 15.02 -11.42
CA HIS A 58 -0.59 15.90 -11.05
C HIS A 58 -1.73 15.94 -12.07
N ALA A 59 -1.67 15.13 -13.13
CA ALA A 59 -2.77 15.04 -14.07
C ALA A 59 -4.02 14.49 -13.37
N VAL A 60 -4.99 15.35 -13.12
CA VAL A 60 -6.24 15.02 -12.40
C VAL A 60 -6.94 13.83 -13.03
N THR A 61 -6.96 13.75 -14.35
CA THR A 61 -7.51 12.62 -15.12
C THR A 61 -6.90 11.28 -14.68
N ASP A 62 -5.57 11.19 -14.63
CA ASP A 62 -4.88 9.95 -14.23
C ASP A 62 -5.15 9.60 -12.77
N ARG A 63 -5.21 10.61 -11.88
CA ARG A 63 -5.56 10.42 -10.47
C ARG A 63 -6.99 9.87 -10.30
N ILE A 64 -7.95 10.36 -11.09
CA ILE A 64 -9.34 9.86 -11.08
C ILE A 64 -9.38 8.40 -11.55
N ILE A 65 -8.71 8.07 -12.65
CA ILE A 65 -8.69 6.70 -13.18
C ILE A 65 -8.01 5.74 -12.18
N GLN A 66 -6.86 6.12 -11.60
CA GLN A 66 -6.17 5.34 -10.59
C GLN A 66 -7.05 5.12 -9.34
N GLN A 67 -7.78 6.15 -8.92
CA GLN A 67 -8.72 6.05 -7.82
C GLN A 67 -9.87 5.09 -8.16
N GLY A 68 -10.42 5.16 -9.38
CA GLY A 68 -11.43 4.24 -9.87
C GLY A 68 -10.96 2.79 -9.87
N ILE A 69 -9.73 2.54 -10.32
CA ILE A 69 -9.09 1.22 -10.26
C ILE A 69 -8.98 0.74 -8.81
N ALA A 70 -8.44 1.57 -7.91
CA ALA A 70 -8.23 1.21 -6.52
C ALA A 70 -9.55 0.89 -5.80
N GLN A 71 -10.63 1.63 -6.06
CA GLN A 71 -11.95 1.38 -5.47
C GLN A 71 -12.53 0.02 -5.83
N ILE A 72 -12.31 -0.43 -7.06
CA ILE A 72 -12.81 -1.74 -7.53
C ILE A 72 -11.87 -2.87 -7.12
N LEU A 73 -10.55 -2.66 -7.15
CA LEU A 73 -9.60 -3.73 -6.84
C LEU A 73 -9.43 -3.96 -5.33
N SER A 74 -9.56 -2.92 -4.47
CA SER A 74 -9.39 -3.08 -3.04
C SER A 74 -10.27 -4.18 -2.43
N PRO A 75 -11.59 -4.24 -2.68
CA PRO A 75 -12.42 -5.33 -2.17
C PRO A 75 -12.12 -6.69 -2.81
N VAL A 76 -11.57 -6.73 -4.03
CA VAL A 76 -11.16 -7.97 -4.70
C VAL A 76 -9.88 -8.53 -4.07
N CYS A 77 -8.91 -7.67 -3.72
CA CYS A 77 -7.65 -8.08 -3.15
C CYS A 77 -7.72 -8.30 -1.63
N ALA A 78 -8.59 -7.57 -0.92
CA ALA A 78 -8.65 -7.57 0.55
C ALA A 78 -8.78 -8.97 1.19
N PRO A 79 -9.58 -9.92 0.66
CA PRO A 79 -9.70 -11.27 1.24
C PRO A 79 -8.40 -12.07 1.23
N ALA A 80 -7.43 -11.70 0.38
CA ALA A 80 -6.13 -12.36 0.29
C ALA A 80 -5.09 -11.78 1.25
N PHE A 81 -5.37 -10.60 1.84
CA PHE A 81 -4.43 -9.93 2.73
C PHE A 81 -4.42 -10.52 4.12
N SER A 82 -3.24 -10.49 4.74
CA SER A 82 -3.04 -10.89 6.13
C SER A 82 -3.92 -10.09 7.10
N GLU A 83 -4.41 -10.76 8.14
CA GLU A 83 -5.07 -10.09 9.26
C GLU A 83 -4.14 -9.12 10.01
N ASN A 84 -2.83 -9.30 9.90
CA ASN A 84 -1.80 -8.46 10.49
C ASN A 84 -1.42 -7.24 9.62
N CYS A 85 -2.04 -7.08 8.44
CA CYS A 85 -1.94 -5.89 7.60
C CYS A 85 -2.98 -4.85 8.03
N TYR A 86 -2.55 -3.66 8.43
CA TYR A 86 -3.42 -2.58 8.91
C TYR A 86 -3.43 -1.33 8.01
N GLY A 87 -2.37 -1.10 7.25
CA GLY A 87 -2.28 0.05 6.36
C GLY A 87 -3.03 -0.16 5.04
N HIS A 88 -3.93 0.76 4.69
CA HIS A 88 -4.73 0.70 3.46
C HIS A 88 -5.58 -0.57 3.29
N CYS A 89 -5.87 -1.26 4.39
CA CYS A 89 -6.76 -2.41 4.42
C CYS A 89 -8.16 -1.96 4.86
N PRO A 90 -9.24 -2.37 4.14
CA PRO A 90 -10.60 -2.00 4.51
C PRO A 90 -10.94 -2.38 5.95
N GLY A 91 -11.56 -1.46 6.68
CA GLY A 91 -12.00 -1.69 8.06
C GLY A 91 -10.89 -1.69 9.11
N LYS A 92 -9.63 -1.43 8.73
CA LYS A 92 -8.48 -1.36 9.64
C LYS A 92 -7.94 0.05 9.76
N SER A 93 -7.29 0.36 10.89
CA SER A 93 -6.76 1.69 11.17
C SER A 93 -5.39 1.63 11.83
N ARG A 94 -4.73 2.79 11.89
CA ARG A 94 -3.47 3.00 12.57
C ARG A 94 -3.55 2.68 14.06
N GLU A 95 -4.65 3.10 14.70
CA GLU A 95 -4.91 2.87 16.11
C GLU A 95 -5.08 1.36 16.42
N MET A 96 -5.70 0.62 15.50
CA MET A 96 -5.81 -0.84 15.62
C MET A 96 -4.44 -1.51 15.54
N ALA A 97 -3.55 -1.06 14.65
CA ALA A 97 -2.18 -1.55 14.54
C ALA A 97 -1.40 -1.36 15.86
N VAL A 98 -1.50 -0.16 16.44
CA VAL A 98 -0.85 0.14 17.72
C VAL A 98 -1.44 -0.69 18.85
N ARG A 99 -2.76 -0.82 18.92
CA ARG A 99 -3.44 -1.64 19.94
C ARG A 99 -3.01 -3.10 19.89
N GLU A 100 -2.82 -3.65 18.70
CA GLU A 100 -2.34 -5.02 18.53
C GLU A 100 -0.90 -5.17 19.05
N LEU A 101 0.00 -4.21 18.79
CA LEU A 101 1.35 -4.23 19.36
C LEU A 101 1.35 -4.14 20.89
N LEU A 102 0.47 -3.33 21.47
CA LEU A 102 0.30 -3.26 22.93
C LEU A 102 -0.17 -4.59 23.50
N ARG A 103 -1.14 -5.25 22.86
CA ARG A 103 -1.62 -6.59 23.24
C ARG A 103 -0.49 -7.62 23.21
N LEU A 104 0.32 -7.64 22.14
CA LEU A 104 1.47 -8.54 22.04
C LEU A 104 2.50 -8.32 23.17
N ARG A 105 2.73 -7.05 23.54
CA ARG A 105 3.60 -6.72 24.68
C ARG A 105 3.05 -7.30 25.99
N GLU A 106 1.75 -7.18 26.26
CA GLU A 106 1.10 -7.76 27.43
C GLU A 106 1.22 -9.28 27.47
N GLU A 107 1.25 -9.94 26.29
CA GLU A 107 1.48 -11.40 26.15
C GLU A 107 2.97 -11.79 26.32
N GLY A 108 3.84 -10.85 26.67
CA GLY A 108 5.26 -11.11 26.98
C GLY A 108 6.18 -11.04 25.76
N TYR A 109 5.74 -10.48 24.63
CA TYR A 109 6.61 -10.20 23.49
C TYR A 109 7.38 -8.89 23.76
N LEU A 110 8.49 -9.02 24.48
CA LEU A 110 9.26 -7.87 25.03
C LEU A 110 10.42 -7.42 24.12
N TRP A 111 10.52 -7.95 22.92
CA TRP A 111 11.50 -7.59 21.92
C TRP A 111 10.81 -7.37 20.58
N VAL A 112 11.26 -6.38 19.85
CA VAL A 112 10.74 -6.06 18.52
C VAL A 112 11.87 -5.98 17.50
N VAL A 113 11.55 -6.46 16.31
CA VAL A 113 12.37 -6.26 15.10
C VAL A 113 11.57 -5.33 14.20
N ASP A 114 12.06 -4.13 14.07
CA ASP A 114 11.49 -3.05 13.25
C ASP A 114 12.12 -3.14 11.85
N ILE A 115 11.29 -3.36 10.84
CA ILE A 115 11.67 -3.47 9.44
C ILE A 115 11.12 -2.24 8.72
N ASP A 116 12.00 -1.41 8.22
CA ASP A 116 11.72 -0.25 7.39
C ASP A 116 12.22 -0.53 5.97
N LEU A 117 11.29 -0.65 5.02
CA LEU A 117 11.60 -0.84 3.60
C LEU A 117 11.79 0.53 2.94
N GLN A 118 13.02 1.05 3.03
CA GLN A 118 13.34 2.35 2.45
C GLN A 118 13.13 2.37 0.95
N HIS A 119 12.54 3.47 0.46
CA HIS A 119 12.29 3.64 -0.97
C HIS A 119 11.52 2.45 -1.60
N CYS A 120 10.67 1.78 -0.80
CA CYS A 120 9.96 0.58 -1.26
C CYS A 120 9.11 0.85 -2.50
N TYR A 121 8.50 2.03 -2.62
CA TYR A 121 7.72 2.42 -3.79
C TYR A 121 8.60 2.61 -5.04
N GLU A 122 9.81 3.15 -4.88
CA GLU A 122 10.74 3.41 -5.99
C GLU A 122 11.38 2.12 -6.49
N ASN A 123 11.58 1.15 -5.59
CA ASN A 123 12.29 -0.09 -5.86
C ASN A 123 11.35 -1.31 -6.06
N VAL A 124 10.07 -1.09 -6.34
CA VAL A 124 9.11 -2.18 -6.58
C VAL A 124 9.53 -3.01 -7.80
N PRO A 125 9.75 -4.32 -7.65
CA PRO A 125 10.02 -5.21 -8.78
C PRO A 125 8.74 -5.41 -9.61
N GLN A 126 8.59 -4.62 -10.68
CA GLN A 126 7.34 -4.52 -11.44
C GLN A 126 6.86 -5.86 -12.00
N ASP A 127 7.76 -6.71 -12.51
CA ASP A 127 7.38 -8.01 -13.07
C ASP A 127 6.85 -8.96 -11.99
N ARG A 128 7.49 -8.95 -10.80
CA ARG A 128 6.99 -9.72 -9.64
C ARG A 128 5.63 -9.22 -9.18
N LEU A 129 5.50 -7.90 -9.02
CA LEU A 129 4.22 -7.28 -8.66
C LEU A 129 3.12 -7.67 -9.66
N MET A 130 3.37 -7.56 -10.96
CA MET A 130 2.37 -7.89 -11.98
C MET A 130 2.00 -9.37 -12.02
N SER A 131 2.92 -10.26 -11.68
CA SER A 131 2.60 -11.68 -11.52
C SER A 131 1.64 -11.91 -10.35
N LEU A 132 1.82 -11.20 -9.24
CA LEU A 132 0.93 -11.27 -8.07
C LEU A 132 -0.44 -10.65 -8.37
N VAL A 133 -0.47 -9.52 -9.07
CA VAL A 133 -1.72 -8.88 -9.54
C VAL A 133 -2.49 -9.85 -10.43
N HIS A 134 -1.83 -10.48 -11.41
CA HIS A 134 -2.45 -11.48 -12.28
C HIS A 134 -3.12 -12.61 -11.49
N ASN A 135 -2.44 -13.15 -10.48
CA ASN A 135 -2.99 -14.22 -9.64
C ASN A 135 -4.22 -13.80 -8.81
N MET A 136 -4.43 -12.51 -8.61
CA MET A 136 -5.56 -11.99 -7.85
C MET A 136 -6.75 -11.61 -8.71
N ILE A 137 -6.52 -11.05 -9.91
CA ILE A 137 -7.60 -10.44 -10.69
C ILE A 137 -7.93 -11.20 -11.97
N HIS A 138 -6.97 -11.91 -12.57
CA HIS A 138 -7.13 -12.64 -13.84
C HIS A 138 -7.82 -11.83 -14.96
N ASP A 139 -7.45 -10.55 -15.10
CA ASP A 139 -8.09 -9.61 -16.00
C ASP A 139 -7.08 -8.85 -16.87
N GLY A 140 -6.88 -9.30 -18.08
CA GLY A 140 -5.84 -8.78 -18.97
C GLY A 140 -6.02 -7.32 -19.39
N ASP A 141 -7.24 -6.78 -19.41
CA ASP A 141 -7.50 -5.37 -19.74
C ASP A 141 -7.02 -4.47 -18.57
N THR A 142 -7.43 -4.80 -17.35
CA THR A 142 -7.03 -4.09 -16.13
C THR A 142 -5.53 -4.22 -15.90
N GLU A 143 -4.96 -5.42 -16.09
CA GLU A 143 -3.52 -5.65 -15.96
C GLU A 143 -2.70 -4.81 -16.94
N SER A 144 -3.16 -4.73 -18.21
CA SER A 144 -2.53 -3.89 -19.23
C SER A 144 -2.53 -2.40 -18.81
N LEU A 145 -3.63 -1.92 -18.24
CA LEU A 145 -3.75 -0.55 -17.76
C LEU A 145 -2.82 -0.30 -16.57
N ILE A 146 -2.78 -1.21 -15.58
CA ILE A 146 -1.86 -1.13 -14.43
C ILE A 146 -0.41 -1.10 -14.90
N ARG A 147 -0.01 -1.96 -15.86
CA ARG A 147 1.35 -1.94 -16.44
C ARG A 147 1.71 -0.60 -17.07
N LYS A 148 0.76 0.06 -17.75
CA LYS A 148 1.00 1.39 -18.31
C LYS A 148 1.25 2.44 -17.22
N TYR A 149 0.48 2.38 -16.14
CA TYR A 149 0.68 3.25 -14.99
C TYR A 149 2.01 2.99 -14.29
N LEU A 150 2.40 1.73 -14.11
CA LEU A 150 3.72 1.38 -13.54
C LEU A 150 4.87 1.93 -14.39
N LYS A 151 4.78 1.79 -15.73
CA LYS A 151 5.75 2.37 -16.66
C LYS A 151 5.78 3.90 -16.64
N ALA A 152 4.65 4.54 -16.37
CA ALA A 152 4.56 6.00 -16.21
C ALA A 152 5.07 6.48 -14.82
N GLY A 153 5.52 5.57 -13.94
CA GLY A 153 6.15 5.90 -12.67
C GLY A 153 5.17 6.18 -11.51
N ILE A 154 3.95 5.61 -11.53
CA ILE A 154 2.97 5.89 -10.47
C ILE A 154 3.45 5.49 -9.07
N MET A 155 4.31 4.48 -8.96
CA MET A 155 4.81 4.05 -7.65
C MET A 155 5.67 5.14 -7.00
N THR A 156 6.57 5.76 -7.75
CA THR A 156 7.42 6.87 -7.27
C THR A 156 6.63 8.12 -6.92
N GLN A 157 5.60 8.40 -7.72
CA GLN A 157 4.74 9.58 -7.56
C GLN A 157 3.73 9.43 -6.41
N GLY A 158 3.38 8.20 -6.06
CA GLY A 158 2.45 7.87 -4.98
C GLY A 158 2.95 8.26 -3.58
N MET A 159 4.25 8.43 -3.40
CA MET A 159 4.86 8.77 -2.10
C MET A 159 4.42 10.11 -1.53
N ASP A 160 4.32 11.15 -2.36
CA ASP A 160 3.94 12.48 -1.88
C ASP A 160 2.46 12.53 -1.47
N ALA A 161 1.61 11.81 -2.20
CA ALA A 161 0.21 11.64 -1.83
C ALA A 161 0.03 10.78 -0.57
N TYR A 162 0.96 9.85 -0.30
CA TYR A 162 0.95 8.97 0.86
C TYR A 162 1.36 9.69 2.16
N ARG A 163 2.32 10.61 2.07
CA ARG A 163 2.83 11.38 3.23
C ARG A 163 1.86 12.41 3.77
N ALA A 164 0.81 12.77 3.03
CA ALA A 164 -0.24 13.65 3.52
C ALA A 164 -1.04 12.96 4.64
N GLU A 165 -1.19 13.59 5.79
CA GLU A 165 -1.79 13.03 7.03
C GLU A 165 -3.18 12.41 6.85
N ASN A 166 -3.92 12.77 5.83
CA ASN A 166 -5.24 12.26 5.52
C ASN A 166 -5.26 11.15 4.44
N ALA A 167 -4.10 10.73 3.93
CA ALA A 167 -4.01 9.72 2.88
C ALA A 167 -4.21 8.29 3.42
N ALA A 168 -4.01 8.07 4.70
CA ALA A 168 -4.07 6.75 5.35
C ALA A 168 -5.45 6.06 5.28
N GLN A 169 -6.51 6.82 5.05
CA GLN A 169 -7.89 6.31 4.99
C GLN A 169 -8.42 6.10 3.56
N ARG A 170 -7.64 6.43 2.53
CA ARG A 170 -8.12 6.38 1.14
C ARG A 170 -7.36 5.33 0.35
N ALA A 171 -8.08 4.43 -0.29
CA ALA A 171 -7.48 3.50 -1.24
C ALA A 171 -6.79 4.31 -2.36
N SER A 172 -5.50 4.10 -2.54
CA SER A 172 -4.77 4.60 -3.70
C SER A 172 -4.17 3.41 -4.46
N LEU A 173 -4.06 3.52 -5.77
CA LEU A 173 -3.53 2.42 -6.56
C LEU A 173 -2.10 2.04 -6.14
N PRO A 174 -1.15 2.98 -5.93
CA PRO A 174 0.19 2.62 -5.46
C PRO A 174 0.19 1.89 -4.10
N ALA A 175 -0.62 2.33 -3.14
CA ALA A 175 -0.69 1.70 -1.83
C ALA A 175 -1.31 0.29 -1.88
N LEU A 176 -2.35 0.10 -2.71
CA LEU A 176 -2.93 -1.21 -2.96
C LEU A 176 -1.90 -2.16 -3.59
N LEU A 177 -1.19 -1.70 -4.62
CA LEU A 177 -0.18 -2.49 -5.31
C LEU A 177 0.99 -2.86 -4.38
N LEU A 178 1.41 -1.94 -3.50
CA LEU A 178 2.40 -2.24 -2.48
C LEU A 178 1.89 -3.31 -1.51
N ASN A 179 0.64 -3.22 -1.06
CA ASN A 179 0.05 -4.25 -0.21
C ASN A 179 -0.03 -5.61 -0.90
N VAL A 180 -0.33 -5.67 -2.20
CA VAL A 180 -0.29 -6.92 -2.99
C VAL A 180 1.11 -7.54 -2.94
N LEU A 181 2.16 -6.74 -3.10
CA LEU A 181 3.55 -7.23 -3.06
C LEU A 181 3.95 -7.67 -1.65
N LEU A 182 3.70 -6.84 -0.64
CA LEU A 182 4.13 -7.09 0.74
C LEU A 182 3.29 -8.15 1.45
N ASN A 183 2.12 -8.53 0.92
CA ASN A 183 1.36 -9.67 1.42
C ASN A 183 2.13 -10.99 1.32
N GLU A 184 3.08 -11.10 0.40
CA GLU A 184 3.99 -12.26 0.36
C GLU A 184 4.91 -12.30 1.60
N LEU A 185 5.37 -11.13 2.09
CA LEU A 185 6.10 -11.05 3.36
C LEU A 185 5.21 -11.42 4.53
N ASP A 186 3.98 -10.90 4.55
CA ASP A 186 3.01 -11.22 5.61
C ASP A 186 2.80 -12.73 5.72
N LYS A 187 2.53 -13.40 4.60
CA LYS A 187 2.37 -14.86 4.53
C LYS A 187 3.62 -15.61 5.01
N GLU A 188 4.81 -15.15 4.65
CA GLU A 188 6.05 -15.76 5.11
C GLU A 188 6.22 -15.62 6.63
N LEU A 189 5.91 -14.46 7.20
CA LEU A 189 5.98 -14.25 8.64
C LEU A 189 4.95 -15.12 9.37
N GLU A 190 3.75 -15.27 8.84
CA GLU A 190 2.72 -16.19 9.34
C GLU A 190 3.18 -17.66 9.29
N ASN A 191 3.74 -18.10 8.16
CA ASN A 191 4.28 -19.45 7.99
C ASN A 191 5.40 -19.79 8.99
N ARG A 192 6.19 -18.77 9.39
CA ARG A 192 7.20 -18.90 10.46
C ARG A 192 6.61 -18.85 11.86
N GLY A 193 5.30 -18.65 12.02
CA GLY A 193 4.64 -18.49 13.31
C GLY A 193 5.04 -17.20 14.05
N LEU A 194 5.52 -16.18 13.34
CA LEU A 194 5.92 -14.91 13.92
C LEU A 194 4.70 -14.03 14.18
N ARG A 195 4.76 -13.28 15.27
CA ARG A 195 3.77 -12.24 15.59
C ARG A 195 4.27 -10.92 15.04
N PHE A 196 3.45 -10.24 14.25
CA PHE A 196 3.84 -8.99 13.61
C PHE A 196 2.63 -8.08 13.38
N VAL A 197 2.93 -6.83 13.13
CA VAL A 197 1.97 -5.81 12.69
C VAL A 197 2.61 -5.07 11.53
N ARG A 198 1.92 -5.00 10.39
CA ARG A 198 2.37 -4.21 9.25
C ARG A 198 1.40 -3.08 8.95
N TYR A 199 1.94 -1.89 8.79
CA TYR A 199 1.22 -0.71 8.33
C TYR A 199 1.94 -0.11 7.13
N ALA A 200 1.44 -0.40 5.92
CA ALA A 200 2.10 -0.10 4.65
C ALA A 200 3.50 -0.75 4.56
N ASP A 201 4.56 0.05 4.48
CA ASP A 201 5.97 -0.34 4.45
C ASP A 201 6.59 -0.57 5.84
N ASP A 202 5.95 -0.06 6.90
CA ASP A 202 6.40 -0.28 8.28
C ASP A 202 5.95 -1.65 8.79
N CYS A 203 6.88 -2.53 9.12
CA CYS A 203 6.60 -3.85 9.67
C CYS A 203 7.34 -4.07 10.99
N VAL A 204 6.60 -4.33 12.05
CA VAL A 204 7.15 -4.63 13.38
C VAL A 204 6.86 -6.08 13.74
N ILE A 205 7.91 -6.88 13.92
CA ILE A 205 7.83 -8.27 14.35
C ILE A 205 8.10 -8.34 15.86
N ALA A 206 7.18 -8.91 16.62
CA ALA A 206 7.27 -9.04 18.07
C ALA A 206 7.76 -10.46 18.45
N VAL A 207 8.76 -10.54 19.33
CA VAL A 207 9.35 -11.80 19.80
C VAL A 207 9.61 -11.77 21.32
N LYS A 208 9.74 -12.96 21.94
CA LYS A 208 9.87 -13.09 23.39
C LYS A 208 11.30 -12.91 23.91
N SER A 209 12.33 -13.11 23.05
CA SER A 209 13.74 -13.04 23.48
C SER A 209 14.62 -12.31 22.47
N GLU A 210 15.74 -11.79 22.98
CA GLU A 210 16.76 -11.15 22.14
C GLU A 210 17.37 -12.11 21.13
N SER A 211 17.57 -13.37 21.50
CA SER A 211 18.10 -14.39 20.60
C SER A 211 17.14 -14.67 19.44
N SER A 212 15.83 -14.64 19.70
CA SER A 212 14.81 -14.73 18.63
C SER A 212 14.82 -13.50 17.73
N ALA A 213 14.98 -12.29 18.30
CA ALA A 213 15.09 -11.05 17.52
C ALA A 213 16.32 -11.10 16.59
N LYS A 214 17.47 -11.54 17.07
CA LYS A 214 18.69 -11.69 16.27
C LYS A 214 18.52 -12.70 15.12
N ARG A 215 17.82 -13.82 15.34
CA ARG A 215 17.49 -14.79 14.26
C ARG A 215 16.59 -14.22 13.20
N VAL A 216 15.54 -13.48 13.60
CA VAL A 216 14.64 -12.80 12.66
C VAL A 216 15.43 -11.77 11.86
N MET A 217 16.25 -10.93 12.52
CA MET A 217 17.06 -9.91 11.89
C MET A 217 18.04 -10.46 10.84
N SER A 218 18.56 -11.67 11.01
CA SER A 218 19.46 -12.30 10.02
C SER A 218 18.71 -12.96 8.86
N SER A 219 17.51 -13.52 9.10
CA SER A 219 16.86 -14.39 8.12
C SER A 219 15.77 -13.72 7.28
N VAL A 220 15.11 -12.67 7.80
CA VAL A 220 14.02 -12.00 7.08
C VAL A 220 14.53 -11.10 5.95
N PRO A 221 15.62 -10.30 6.11
CA PRO A 221 16.20 -9.53 5.00
C PRO A 221 16.60 -10.38 3.80
N ASP A 222 17.27 -11.49 4.07
CA ASP A 222 17.70 -12.42 3.02
C ASP A 222 16.50 -12.98 2.25
N TRP A 223 15.40 -13.23 2.95
CA TRP A 223 14.17 -13.68 2.31
C TRP A 223 13.54 -12.55 1.47
N ILE A 224 13.46 -11.32 2.01
CA ILE A 224 12.93 -10.14 1.30
C ILE A 224 13.70 -9.94 0.00
N GLN A 225 15.03 -9.94 0.07
CA GLN A 225 15.90 -9.79 -1.11
C GLN A 225 15.64 -10.88 -2.14
N ARG A 226 15.67 -12.15 -1.73
CA ARG A 226 15.56 -13.29 -2.66
C ARG A 226 14.16 -13.48 -3.24
N LYS A 227 13.13 -13.21 -2.46
CA LYS A 227 11.74 -13.54 -2.83
C LYS A 227 10.94 -12.34 -3.31
N LEU A 228 11.15 -11.17 -2.70
CA LEU A 228 10.49 -9.95 -3.15
C LEU A 228 11.32 -9.15 -4.16
N GLY A 229 12.64 -9.34 -4.18
CA GLY A 229 13.53 -8.66 -5.13
C GLY A 229 13.95 -7.26 -4.71
N PHE A 230 13.74 -6.88 -3.44
CA PHE A 230 14.30 -5.63 -2.91
C PHE A 230 15.80 -5.76 -2.70
N GLU A 231 16.56 -4.69 -2.97
CA GLU A 231 17.97 -4.66 -2.67
C GLU A 231 18.23 -4.65 -1.15
N ALA A 232 19.33 -5.28 -0.71
CA ALA A 232 19.68 -5.34 0.71
C ALA A 232 19.84 -3.95 1.36
N SER A 233 20.32 -2.96 0.57
CA SER A 233 20.44 -1.56 0.99
C SER A 233 19.11 -0.88 1.30
N ALA A 234 18.01 -1.38 0.71
CA ALA A 234 16.67 -0.87 0.92
C ALA A 234 16.01 -1.40 2.21
N VAL A 235 16.60 -2.42 2.85
CA VAL A 235 16.01 -3.05 4.05
C VAL A 235 16.75 -2.60 5.29
N LYS A 236 16.20 -1.63 6.02
CA LYS A 236 16.72 -1.24 7.33
C LYS A 236 16.03 -2.02 8.42
N ILE A 237 16.82 -2.60 9.32
CA ILE A 237 16.31 -3.40 10.43
C ILE A 237 16.94 -2.95 11.74
N LYS A 238 16.09 -2.83 12.76
CA LYS A 238 16.51 -2.49 14.13
C LYS A 238 15.91 -3.47 15.11
N ILE A 239 16.69 -3.85 16.11
CA ILE A 239 16.19 -4.54 17.30
C ILE A 239 16.00 -3.51 18.39
N ALA A 240 14.85 -3.49 19.03
CA ALA A 240 14.55 -2.62 20.14
C ALA A 240 13.66 -3.32 21.18
N ARG A 241 13.63 -2.74 22.38
CA ARG A 241 12.55 -3.01 23.34
C ARG A 241 11.36 -2.11 23.00
N PRO A 242 10.11 -2.57 23.19
CA PRO A 242 8.93 -1.78 22.85
C PRO A 242 8.94 -0.37 23.46
N ALA A 243 9.42 -0.23 24.69
CA ALA A 243 9.57 1.07 25.38
C ALA A 243 10.47 2.09 24.66
N LYS A 244 11.29 1.64 23.70
CA LYS A 244 12.22 2.50 22.94
C LYS A 244 11.81 2.65 21.47
N LEU A 245 10.70 2.05 21.04
CA LEU A 245 10.24 2.08 19.68
C LEU A 245 9.21 3.21 19.48
N LYS A 246 9.48 4.08 18.52
CA LYS A 246 8.47 4.97 17.96
C LYS A 246 7.88 4.28 16.72
N TYR A 247 6.63 3.87 16.82
CA TYR A 247 5.93 3.23 15.71
C TYR A 247 4.82 4.15 15.21
N LEU A 248 4.73 4.33 13.90
CA LEU A 248 3.71 5.14 13.22
C LEU A 248 3.61 6.59 13.76
N ARG A 249 4.75 7.21 14.17
CA ARG A 249 4.78 8.54 14.78
C ARG A 249 3.98 8.66 16.09
N LEU A 250 3.47 7.57 16.62
CA LEU A 250 2.91 7.51 17.97
C LEU A 250 4.07 7.29 18.95
N GLY A 251 4.09 8.05 20.06
CA GLY A 251 5.17 8.06 21.04
C GLY A 251 5.46 6.69 21.66
N TYR A 252 6.45 6.64 22.53
CA TYR A 252 6.93 5.40 23.15
C TYR A 252 5.78 4.58 23.76
N PHE A 253 5.82 3.25 23.61
CA PHE A 253 4.88 2.29 24.20
C PHE A 253 4.85 2.27 25.73
N THR A 254 5.35 3.31 26.40
CA THR A 254 5.44 3.38 27.86
C THR A 254 4.17 3.88 28.53
N ASP A 255 3.34 4.66 27.85
CA ASP A 255 2.13 5.21 28.42
C ASP A 255 0.89 4.75 27.64
N ILE A 256 -0.05 4.19 28.40
CA ILE A 256 -1.35 3.67 27.91
C ILE A 256 -2.25 4.79 27.37
N GLN A 257 -1.80 6.00 27.38
CA GLN A 257 -2.43 7.17 26.76
C GLN A 257 -1.56 7.62 25.58
N ALA A 258 -1.74 6.95 24.45
CA ALA A 258 -1.11 7.39 23.20
C ALA A 258 -1.85 8.63 22.67
N GLU A 259 -1.44 9.80 23.14
CA GLU A 259 -1.76 11.04 22.44
C GLU A 259 -0.89 11.14 21.19
N PRO A 260 -1.46 11.55 20.05
CA PRO A 260 -0.68 11.81 18.84
C PRO A 260 0.34 12.93 19.15
N VAL A 261 1.60 12.67 18.83
CA VAL A 261 2.65 13.70 18.88
C VAL A 261 2.38 14.68 17.74
N PRO A 262 2.32 15.99 18.02
CA PRO A 262 2.03 17.03 17.04
C PRO A 262 3.05 17.11 15.90
#